data_61798a0adf0791555d11bec2899309a6
#
_entry.id   61798a0adf0791555d11bec2899309a6
#
_cell.length_a   1.000
_cell.length_b   1.000
_cell.length_c   1.000
_cell.angle_alpha   90.00
_cell.angle_beta   90.00
_cell.angle_gamma   90.00
#
_symmetry.space_group_name_H-M   'P 1'
#
loop_
_entity.id
_entity.type
_entity.pdbx_description
1 polymer ?
#
loop_
_entity_poly.entity_id
_entity_poly.type
_entity_poly.pdbx_seq_one_letter_code
_entity_poly.pdbx_strand_id
1 'polypeptide(L)'
;RLFQLSPYDAARKLMADFHLSPDKPPSAAALHAKRIRTEAQQLMENERLCFSVLSDYARVLRDWKMRYTPQSPDVPVHAWFVEACHKLDQAEYYLDILCAGDSFERAEVVQQQMAGGKLDRLRQRLEKIHKEEIEDGYDTAGVA
;
A
#
# COMPACT_ATOMS: atom_id res chain seq x y z
N ARG A 1 -30.94 -14.89 -31.59
CA ARG A 1 -30.86 -15.21 -32.99
C ARG A 1 -30.21 -14.10 -33.81
N LEU A 2 -30.70 -12.91 -33.67
CA LEU A 2 -30.11 -11.76 -34.32
C LEU A 2 -28.68 -11.47 -33.84
N PHE A 3 -28.27 -12.09 -32.76
CA PHE A 3 -27.02 -11.82 -32.10
C PHE A 3 -26.05 -12.97 -32.14
N GLN A 4 -26.19 -13.82 -33.15
CA GLN A 4 -25.20 -14.87 -33.41
C GLN A 4 -24.03 -14.31 -34.21
N LEU A 5 -23.38 -13.30 -33.59
CA LEU A 5 -22.16 -12.73 -34.14
C LEU A 5 -20.96 -13.44 -33.54
N SER A 6 -19.94 -13.66 -34.37
CA SER A 6 -18.66 -14.14 -33.85
C SER A 6 -18.09 -13.07 -32.86
N PRO A 7 -17.20 -13.45 -31.94
CA PRO A 7 -16.56 -12.47 -31.08
C PRO A 7 -15.88 -11.33 -31.84
N TYR A 8 -15.34 -11.64 -33.03
CA TYR A 8 -14.72 -10.64 -33.89
C TYR A 8 -15.75 -9.63 -34.43
N ASP A 9 -16.89 -10.12 -34.89
CA ASP A 9 -17.96 -9.28 -35.44
C ASP A 9 -18.58 -8.40 -34.34
N ALA A 10 -18.76 -8.97 -33.16
CA ALA A 10 -19.27 -8.23 -31.99
C ALA A 10 -18.31 -7.09 -31.59
N ALA A 11 -17.01 -7.35 -31.55
CA ALA A 11 -16.01 -6.34 -31.26
C ALA A 11 -15.99 -5.25 -32.31
N ARG A 12 -16.08 -5.64 -33.58
CA ARG A 12 -16.09 -4.70 -34.69
C ARG A 12 -17.33 -3.80 -34.67
N LYS A 13 -18.47 -4.35 -34.30
CA LYS A 13 -19.71 -3.59 -34.16
C LYS A 13 -19.60 -2.60 -32.99
N LEU A 14 -19.04 -3.00 -31.87
CA LEU A 14 -18.80 -2.11 -30.74
C LEU A 14 -17.87 -0.95 -31.10
N MET A 15 -16.82 -1.22 -31.87
CA MET A 15 -15.94 -0.19 -32.38
C MET A 15 -16.66 0.82 -33.27
N ALA A 16 -17.54 0.34 -34.15
CA ALA A 16 -18.33 1.19 -35.02
C ALA A 16 -19.32 2.05 -34.20
N ASP A 17 -19.99 1.44 -33.22
CA ASP A 17 -20.96 2.14 -32.34
C ASP A 17 -20.31 3.24 -31.53
N PHE A 18 -19.04 3.08 -31.16
CA PHE A 18 -18.29 4.10 -30.44
C PHE A 18 -17.41 4.96 -31.34
N HIS A 19 -17.61 4.89 -32.64
CA HIS A 19 -16.81 5.60 -33.65
C HIS A 19 -15.30 5.26 -33.54
N LEU A 20 -15.01 4.04 -33.15
CA LEU A 20 -13.64 3.55 -33.07
C LEU A 20 -13.29 2.76 -34.34
N SER A 21 -12.07 2.89 -34.80
CA SER A 21 -11.56 2.16 -35.95
C SER A 21 -10.19 1.55 -35.57
N PRO A 22 -9.93 0.26 -35.94
CA PRO A 22 -8.64 -0.36 -35.69
C PRO A 22 -7.48 0.38 -36.36
N ASP A 23 -7.76 1.04 -37.48
CA ASP A 23 -6.74 1.73 -38.29
C ASP A 23 -6.55 3.20 -37.93
N LYS A 24 -7.37 3.71 -37.03
CA LYS A 24 -7.27 5.11 -36.58
C LYS A 24 -6.77 5.19 -35.16
N PRO A 25 -5.92 6.20 -34.85
CA PRO A 25 -5.52 6.40 -33.45
C PRO A 25 -6.75 6.75 -32.61
N PRO A 26 -6.72 6.42 -31.30
CA PRO A 26 -7.82 6.78 -30.40
C PRO A 26 -8.05 8.28 -30.39
N SER A 27 -9.31 8.69 -30.25
CA SER A 27 -9.66 10.10 -30.13
C SER A 27 -9.04 10.69 -28.85
N ALA A 28 -8.90 12.02 -28.83
CA ALA A 28 -8.42 12.73 -27.64
C ALA A 28 -9.30 12.44 -26.42
N ALA A 29 -10.63 12.35 -26.61
CA ALA A 29 -11.56 12.02 -25.54
C ALA A 29 -11.35 10.60 -25.03
N ALA A 30 -11.10 9.61 -25.90
CA ALA A 30 -10.84 8.24 -25.51
C ALA A 30 -9.52 8.11 -24.74
N LEU A 31 -8.47 8.80 -25.17
CA LEU A 31 -7.19 8.83 -24.48
C LEU A 31 -7.32 9.49 -23.10
N HIS A 32 -8.09 10.56 -23.02
CA HIS A 32 -8.33 11.25 -21.75
C HIS A 32 -9.09 10.36 -20.77
N ALA A 33 -10.15 9.67 -21.22
CA ALA A 33 -10.91 8.74 -20.40
C ALA A 33 -10.05 7.58 -19.92
N LYS A 34 -9.17 7.07 -20.78
CA LYS A 34 -8.22 6.00 -20.41
C LYS A 34 -7.24 6.47 -19.35
N ARG A 35 -6.75 7.70 -19.49
CA ARG A 35 -5.83 8.31 -18.50
C ARG A 35 -6.49 8.43 -17.14
N ILE A 36 -7.73 8.95 -17.08
CA ILE A 36 -8.47 9.09 -15.84
C ILE A 36 -8.65 7.76 -15.14
N ARG A 37 -9.03 6.71 -15.88
CA ARG A 37 -9.19 5.37 -15.31
C ARG A 37 -7.88 4.79 -14.79
N THR A 38 -6.79 5.02 -15.51
CA THR A 38 -5.45 4.58 -15.09
C THR A 38 -5.00 5.28 -13.82
N GLU A 39 -5.24 6.58 -13.73
CA GLU A 39 -4.91 7.36 -12.53
C GLU A 39 -5.73 6.91 -11.32
N ALA A 40 -7.04 6.67 -11.51
CA ALA A 40 -7.91 6.18 -10.45
C ALA A 40 -7.47 4.80 -9.96
N GLN A 41 -7.12 3.91 -10.87
CA GLN A 41 -6.62 2.57 -10.54
C GLN A 41 -5.30 2.67 -9.78
N GLN A 42 -4.39 3.51 -10.24
CA GLN A 42 -3.10 3.72 -9.58
C GLN A 42 -3.28 4.27 -8.16
N LEU A 43 -4.22 5.18 -7.97
CA LEU A 43 -4.52 5.74 -6.66
C LEU A 43 -5.05 4.65 -5.72
N MET A 44 -5.93 3.79 -6.20
CA MET A 44 -6.44 2.66 -5.40
C MET A 44 -5.33 1.68 -5.01
N GLU A 45 -4.45 1.37 -5.94
CA GLU A 45 -3.31 0.47 -5.69
C GLU A 45 -2.35 1.09 -4.67
N ASN A 46 -2.06 2.37 -4.79
CA ASN A 46 -1.22 3.10 -3.85
C ASN A 46 -1.84 3.14 -2.46
N GLU A 47 -3.15 3.33 -2.37
CA GLU A 47 -3.88 3.32 -1.11
C GLU A 47 -3.78 1.95 -0.42
N ARG A 48 -3.97 0.87 -1.18
CA ARG A 48 -3.84 -0.49 -0.65
C ARG A 48 -2.43 -0.78 -0.18
N LEU A 49 -1.44 -0.38 -0.96
CA LEU A 49 -0.04 -0.57 -0.60
C LEU A 49 0.30 0.21 0.67
N CYS A 50 -0.12 1.46 0.73
CA CYS A 50 0.08 2.33 1.90
C CYS A 50 -0.55 1.71 3.15
N PHE A 51 -1.79 1.25 3.05
CA PHE A 51 -2.49 0.59 4.15
C PHE A 51 -1.75 -0.67 4.61
N SER A 52 -1.35 -1.52 3.68
CA SER A 52 -0.64 -2.75 3.99
C SER A 52 0.68 -2.51 4.71
N VAL A 53 1.49 -1.59 4.19
CA VAL A 53 2.80 -1.27 4.78
C VAL A 53 2.64 -0.64 6.16
N LEU A 54 1.72 0.31 6.32
CA LEU A 54 1.47 0.96 7.61
C LEU A 54 0.88 -0.01 8.63
N SER A 55 0.03 -0.93 8.21
CA SER A 55 -0.51 -1.99 9.08
C SER A 55 0.58 -2.89 9.61
N ASP A 56 1.48 -3.34 8.74
CA ASP A 56 2.61 -4.17 9.14
C ASP A 56 3.53 -3.42 10.10
N TYR A 57 3.80 -2.15 9.81
CA TYR A 57 4.63 -1.33 10.68
C TYR A 57 3.99 -1.13 12.05
N ALA A 58 2.71 -0.79 12.11
CA ALA A 58 1.99 -0.63 13.37
C ALA A 58 2.02 -1.91 14.20
N ARG A 59 1.85 -3.06 13.56
CA ARG A 59 1.92 -4.36 14.24
C ARG A 59 3.30 -4.59 14.84
N VAL A 60 4.36 -4.32 14.10
CA VAL A 60 5.74 -4.42 14.58
C VAL A 60 5.96 -3.49 15.76
N LEU A 61 5.49 -2.24 15.67
CA LEU A 61 5.66 -1.26 16.75
C LEU A 61 4.90 -1.67 18.01
N ARG A 62 3.69 -2.23 17.89
CA ARG A 62 2.95 -2.75 19.05
C ARG A 62 3.69 -3.90 19.71
N ASP A 63 4.22 -4.81 18.91
CA ASP A 63 5.01 -5.94 19.42
C ASP A 63 6.25 -5.44 20.15
N TRP A 64 6.97 -4.50 19.58
CA TRP A 64 8.16 -3.92 20.20
C TRP A 64 7.82 -3.19 21.51
N LYS A 65 6.69 -2.49 21.55
CA LYS A 65 6.25 -1.79 22.75
C LYS A 65 5.98 -2.76 23.91
N MET A 66 5.42 -3.91 23.60
CA MET A 66 5.16 -4.94 24.61
C MET A 66 6.42 -5.70 24.98
N ARG A 67 7.21 -6.10 23.99
CA ARG A 67 8.37 -6.98 24.18
C ARG A 67 9.55 -6.26 24.84
N TYR A 68 9.77 -5.01 24.48
CA TYR A 68 10.94 -4.24 24.93
C TYR A 68 10.61 -3.21 25.99
N THR A 69 9.46 -3.32 26.66
CA THR A 69 9.11 -2.46 27.79
C THR A 69 10.13 -2.65 28.91
N PRO A 70 10.77 -1.57 29.41
CA PRO A 70 11.72 -1.68 30.51
C PRO A 70 11.07 -2.25 31.76
N GLN A 71 11.70 -3.25 32.37
CA GLN A 71 11.20 -3.89 33.58
C GLN A 71 11.59 -3.10 34.84
N SER A 72 12.61 -2.25 34.73
CA SER A 72 13.16 -1.49 35.85
C SER A 72 13.75 -0.17 35.33
N PRO A 73 13.75 0.92 36.14
CA PRO A 73 14.39 2.17 35.74
C PRO A 73 15.88 2.04 35.45
N ASP A 74 16.54 1.03 36.02
CA ASP A 74 17.97 0.82 35.87
C ASP A 74 18.35 0.11 34.57
N VAL A 75 17.36 -0.46 33.87
CA VAL A 75 17.60 -1.17 32.61
C VAL A 75 17.65 -0.17 31.45
N PRO A 76 18.67 -0.26 30.58
CA PRO A 76 18.72 0.61 29.39
C PRO A 76 17.50 0.40 28.51
N VAL A 77 16.93 1.49 27.98
CA VAL A 77 15.78 1.44 27.09
C VAL A 77 16.23 0.99 25.70
N HIS A 78 15.56 -0.03 25.17
CA HIS A 78 15.85 -0.53 23.83
C HIS A 78 15.43 0.49 22.78
N ALA A 79 16.25 0.66 21.73
CA ALA A 79 15.98 1.61 20.65
C ALA A 79 14.63 1.34 19.96
N TRP A 80 14.26 0.08 19.81
CA TRP A 80 12.98 -0.30 19.20
C TRP A 80 11.79 0.10 20.06
N PHE A 81 11.92 0.05 21.38
CA PHE A 81 10.88 0.54 22.29
C PHE A 81 10.69 2.06 22.13
N VAL A 82 11.79 2.81 22.03
CA VAL A 82 11.76 4.25 21.82
C VAL A 82 11.05 4.58 20.51
N GLU A 83 11.40 3.88 19.44
CA GLU A 83 10.75 4.08 18.14
C GLU A 83 9.25 3.76 18.22
N ALA A 84 8.89 2.68 18.90
CA ALA A 84 7.48 2.30 19.07
C ALA A 84 6.70 3.39 19.79
N CYS A 85 7.26 3.95 20.84
CA CYS A 85 6.62 5.03 21.59
C CYS A 85 6.45 6.30 20.75
N HIS A 86 7.40 6.59 19.86
CA HIS A 86 7.35 7.81 19.04
C HIS A 86 6.50 7.66 17.76
N LYS A 87 6.44 6.47 17.18
CA LYS A 87 5.88 6.28 15.85
C LYS A 87 4.54 5.56 15.82
N LEU A 88 4.18 4.83 16.86
CA LEU A 88 2.95 4.03 16.86
C LEU A 88 1.69 4.89 16.71
N ASP A 89 1.57 5.96 17.47
CA ASP A 89 0.41 6.83 17.42
C ASP A 89 0.23 7.45 16.04
N GLN A 90 1.33 7.84 15.41
CA GLN A 90 1.30 8.41 14.07
C GLN A 90 0.87 7.36 13.03
N ALA A 91 1.40 6.14 13.14
CA ALA A 91 1.03 5.05 12.24
C ALA A 91 -0.46 4.71 12.39
N GLU A 92 -0.96 4.63 13.61
CA GLU A 92 -2.38 4.38 13.88
C GLU A 92 -3.26 5.53 13.36
N TYR A 93 -2.83 6.75 13.50
CA TYR A 93 -3.54 7.93 12.98
C TYR A 93 -3.70 7.84 11.46
N TYR A 94 -2.65 7.51 10.74
CA TYR A 94 -2.73 7.34 9.29
C TYR A 94 -3.62 6.17 8.89
N LEU A 95 -3.57 5.07 9.64
CA LEU A 95 -4.43 3.91 9.39
C LEU A 95 -5.91 4.25 9.60
N ASP A 96 -6.23 5.02 10.64
CA ASP A 96 -7.60 5.46 10.91
C ASP A 96 -8.14 6.31 9.74
N ILE A 97 -7.32 7.20 9.20
CA ILE A 97 -7.71 8.00 8.03
C ILE A 97 -7.93 7.10 6.82
N LEU A 98 -7.05 6.13 6.57
CA LEU A 98 -7.19 5.22 5.44
C LEU A 98 -8.42 4.31 5.56
N CYS A 99 -8.85 4.00 6.79
CA CYS A 99 -10.05 3.20 7.02
C CYS A 99 -11.34 3.99 6.98
N ALA A 100 -11.36 5.18 7.59
CA ALA A 100 -12.58 5.93 7.87
C ALA A 100 -12.61 7.33 7.29
N GLY A 101 -11.51 7.84 6.77
CA GLY A 101 -11.44 9.16 6.18
C GLY A 101 -12.17 9.26 4.84
N ASP A 102 -12.47 10.47 4.41
CA ASP A 102 -13.03 10.71 3.09
C ASP A 102 -11.96 10.55 1.99
N SER A 103 -12.39 10.63 0.74
CA SER A 103 -11.50 10.44 -0.41
C SER A 103 -10.33 11.43 -0.41
N PHE A 104 -10.57 12.66 -0.02
CA PHE A 104 -9.56 13.71 0.01
C PHE A 104 -8.51 13.43 1.10
N GLU A 105 -8.97 13.10 2.30
CA GLU A 105 -8.09 12.80 3.43
C GLU A 105 -7.21 11.58 3.13
N ARG A 106 -7.80 10.53 2.56
CA ARG A 106 -7.06 9.32 2.20
C ARG A 106 -6.01 9.61 1.12
N ALA A 107 -6.40 10.37 0.10
CA ALA A 107 -5.47 10.75 -0.97
C ALA A 107 -4.30 11.57 -0.42
N GLU A 108 -4.56 12.46 0.52
CA GLU A 108 -3.52 13.28 1.16
C GLU A 108 -2.52 12.41 1.93
N VAL A 109 -3.01 11.46 2.71
CA VAL A 109 -2.13 10.52 3.45
C VAL A 109 -1.30 9.70 2.48
N VAL A 110 -1.90 9.15 1.43
CA VAL A 110 -1.19 8.37 0.41
C VAL A 110 -0.09 9.22 -0.23
N GLN A 111 -0.42 10.44 -0.61
CA GLN A 111 0.54 11.35 -1.23
C GLN A 111 1.73 11.64 -0.29
N GLN A 112 1.45 11.92 0.97
CA GLN A 112 2.49 12.17 1.96
C GLN A 112 3.41 10.96 2.16
N GLN A 113 2.84 9.76 2.22
CA GLN A 113 3.60 8.54 2.42
C GLN A 113 4.39 8.12 1.19
N MET A 114 3.88 8.42 0.00
CA MET A 114 4.59 8.11 -1.24
C MET A 114 5.66 9.14 -1.59
N ALA A 115 5.57 10.35 -1.05
CA ALA A 115 6.50 11.43 -1.34
C ALA A 115 7.93 11.08 -0.86
N GLY A 116 8.91 11.34 -1.70
CA GLY A 116 10.31 11.12 -1.36
C GLY A 116 10.70 9.68 -1.09
N GLY A 117 9.87 8.72 -1.50
CA GLY A 117 10.15 7.29 -1.33
C GLY A 117 10.06 6.80 0.11
N LYS A 118 9.34 7.50 0.97
CA LYS A 118 9.17 7.11 2.38
C LYS A 118 8.59 5.71 2.54
N LEU A 119 7.55 5.40 1.77
CA LEU A 119 6.87 4.11 1.86
C LEU A 119 7.78 2.97 1.43
N ASP A 120 8.53 3.17 0.35
CA ASP A 120 9.50 2.16 -0.13
C ASP A 120 10.59 1.91 0.89
N ARG A 121 11.12 2.95 1.53
CA ARG A 121 12.11 2.81 2.59
C ARG A 121 11.55 2.07 3.79
N LEU A 122 10.32 2.36 4.16
CA LEU A 122 9.65 1.68 5.26
C LEU A 122 9.43 0.20 4.92
N ARG A 123 9.01 -0.10 3.71
CA ARG A 123 8.83 -1.48 3.26
C ARG A 123 10.13 -2.27 3.29
N GLN A 124 11.21 -1.68 2.79
CA GLN A 124 12.54 -2.30 2.83
C GLN A 124 13.00 -2.55 4.26
N ARG A 125 12.73 -1.59 5.14
CA ARG A 125 13.07 -1.74 6.56
C ARG A 125 12.27 -2.86 7.21
N LEU A 126 10.98 -2.99 6.90
CA LEU A 126 10.13 -4.07 7.41
C LEU A 126 10.63 -5.44 6.94
N GLU A 127 11.02 -5.55 5.68
CA GLU A 127 11.62 -6.79 5.15
C GLU A 127 12.88 -7.15 5.92
N LYS A 128 13.73 -6.18 6.22
CA LYS A 128 14.95 -6.38 7.00
C LYS A 128 14.64 -6.81 8.44
N ILE A 129 13.66 -6.19 9.08
CA ILE A 129 13.22 -6.52 10.43
C ILE A 129 12.72 -7.97 10.49
N HIS A 130 11.85 -8.36 9.55
CA HIS A 130 11.35 -9.73 9.48
C HIS A 130 12.45 -10.74 9.28
N LYS A 131 13.45 -10.40 8.48
CA LYS A 131 14.61 -11.24 8.25
C LYS A 131 15.44 -11.43 9.51
N GLU A 132 15.69 -10.35 10.24
CA GLU A 132 16.42 -10.37 11.51
C GLU A 132 15.66 -11.20 12.57
N GLU A 133 14.33 -11.05 12.64
CA GLU A 133 13.50 -11.84 13.56
C GLU A 133 13.55 -13.34 13.26
N ILE A 134 13.54 -13.71 11.98
CA ILE A 134 13.64 -15.09 11.56
C ILE A 134 15.01 -15.66 11.93
N GLU A 135 16.09 -14.92 11.71
CA GLU A 135 17.44 -15.31 12.05
C GLU A 135 17.60 -15.49 13.56
N ASP A 136 17.11 -14.55 14.35
CA ASP A 136 17.15 -14.65 15.81
C ASP A 136 16.32 -15.83 16.33
N GLY A 137 15.14 -16.03 15.76
CA GLY A 137 14.29 -17.17 16.12
C GLY A 137 14.94 -18.51 15.76
N TYR A 138 15.62 -18.57 14.63
CA TYR A 138 16.35 -19.74 14.19
C TYR A 138 17.54 -20.06 15.11
N ASP A 139 18.32 -19.04 15.45
CA ASP A 139 19.46 -19.18 16.36
C ASP A 139 19.01 -19.64 17.74
N THR A 140 17.91 -19.09 18.27
CA THR A 140 17.33 -19.49 19.55
C THR A 140 16.88 -20.96 19.51
N ALA A 141 16.25 -21.37 18.41
CA ALA A 141 15.81 -22.75 18.22
C ALA A 141 17.01 -23.71 18.09
N GLY A 142 18.10 -23.25 17.48
CA GLY A 142 19.31 -24.02 17.32
C GLY A 142 20.09 -24.27 18.62
N VAL A 143 19.91 -23.40 19.62
CA VAL A 143 20.55 -23.50 20.91
C VAL A 143 19.79 -24.45 21.85
N ALA A 144 18.51 -24.61 21.61
CA ALA A 144 17.68 -25.50 22.38
C ALA A 144 17.93 -26.95 21.96
#